data_21ceeb96cb04c06209601a0d278ef543
#
_entry.id   21ceeb96cb04c06209601a0d278ef543
#
_cell.length_a   1.000
_cell.length_b   1.000
_cell.length_c   1.000
_cell.angle_alpha   90.00
_cell.angle_beta   90.00
_cell.angle_gamma   90.00
#
_symmetry.space_group_name_H-M   'P 1'
#
loop_
_entity.id
_entity.type
_entity.pdbx_description
1 polymer ?
#
loop_
_entity_poly.entity_id
_entity_poly.type
_entity_poly.pdbx_seq_one_letter_code
_entity_poly.pdbx_strand_id
1 'polypeptide(L)'
;MVGAIFIPNLILLWLVFLPMWGKSRIGRRVNQTILAFLCLGVCLLSIVAIHEDRQNTSYLRARKEADSEASRARELAASLNGIPQSGALTLLLEDPQTQGPKLFAEHCSSCHRYDGRDGRGLPVEEAPSASDLAGFASRTWLRQFLSPDHILTPAFFGHTSFKDGEMATFITETIASFDSQKRQQLEEVIHILSAEAQLPAQKHLETSDAAWRSVDRDALFYEVGCTECHGFHFEDEDLDAPDLTGYGSREWLIDFISNPSSERFYGEQNDRMPAYLEEGILNQGQISLIVDWLRGQ
;
A
#
# COMPACT_ATOMS: atom_id res chain seq x y z
N MET A 1 19.57 -29.58 -20.38
CA MET A 1 18.75 -29.55 -21.61
C MET A 1 18.69 -30.90 -22.32
N VAL A 2 19.78 -31.66 -22.50
CA VAL A 2 19.80 -32.94 -23.22
C VAL A 2 18.80 -33.97 -22.66
N GLY A 3 18.73 -34.13 -21.33
CA GLY A 3 17.83 -35.11 -20.69
C GLY A 3 16.32 -34.82 -20.91
N ALA A 4 15.93 -33.54 -20.98
CA ALA A 4 14.51 -33.15 -21.17
C ALA A 4 13.94 -33.56 -22.56
N ILE A 5 14.81 -33.79 -23.55
CA ILE A 5 14.41 -34.22 -24.88
C ILE A 5 14.53 -35.73 -25.01
N PHE A 6 15.65 -36.31 -24.56
CA PHE A 6 15.92 -37.72 -24.77
C PHE A 6 15.07 -38.69 -23.94
N ILE A 7 14.82 -38.36 -22.66
CA ILE A 7 14.06 -39.22 -21.75
C ILE A 7 12.60 -39.41 -22.21
N PRO A 8 11.82 -38.34 -22.54
CA PRO A 8 10.46 -38.52 -23.05
C PRO A 8 10.38 -39.33 -24.35
N ASN A 9 11.34 -39.10 -25.27
CA ASN A 9 11.37 -39.82 -26.53
C ASN A 9 11.68 -41.31 -26.32
N LEU A 10 12.58 -41.67 -25.40
CA LEU A 10 12.84 -43.07 -25.04
C LEU A 10 11.63 -43.75 -24.41
N ILE A 11 10.91 -43.06 -23.53
CA ILE A 11 9.68 -43.55 -22.92
C ILE A 11 8.61 -43.76 -24.00
N LEU A 12 8.47 -42.83 -24.94
CA LEU A 12 7.52 -42.92 -26.04
C LEU A 12 7.85 -44.10 -26.94
N LEU A 13 9.13 -44.28 -27.29
CA LEU A 13 9.61 -45.42 -28.09
C LEU A 13 9.31 -46.75 -27.38
N TRP A 14 9.57 -46.84 -26.08
CA TRP A 14 9.25 -48.01 -25.27
C TRP A 14 7.75 -48.31 -25.26
N LEU A 15 6.89 -47.28 -25.08
CA LEU A 15 5.43 -47.42 -25.11
C LEU A 15 4.93 -48.01 -26.45
N VAL A 16 5.50 -47.59 -27.59
CA VAL A 16 5.15 -48.10 -28.92
C VAL A 16 5.48 -49.60 -29.07
N PHE A 17 6.62 -50.05 -28.51
CA PHE A 17 7.06 -51.45 -28.58
C PHE A 17 6.48 -52.34 -27.47
N LEU A 18 5.85 -51.78 -26.45
CA LEU A 18 5.29 -52.51 -25.31
C LEU A 18 4.34 -53.68 -25.69
N PRO A 19 3.43 -53.54 -26.68
CA PRO A 19 2.55 -54.65 -27.11
C PRO A 19 3.31 -55.84 -27.75
N MET A 20 4.43 -55.58 -28.41
CA MET A 20 5.21 -56.63 -29.07
C MET A 20 5.94 -57.51 -28.06
N TRP A 21 6.50 -56.90 -26.98
CA TRP A 21 7.28 -57.63 -25.98
C TRP A 21 6.43 -58.20 -24.85
N GLY A 22 5.25 -57.66 -24.62
CA GLY A 22 4.33 -58.07 -23.53
C GLY A 22 3.75 -59.48 -23.67
N LYS A 23 3.87 -60.12 -24.83
CA LYS A 23 3.34 -61.48 -25.10
C LYS A 23 4.16 -62.58 -24.39
N SER A 24 5.45 -62.41 -24.18
CA SER A 24 6.31 -63.39 -23.49
C SER A 24 6.33 -63.20 -21.97
N ARG A 25 6.61 -64.27 -21.19
CA ARG A 25 6.76 -64.14 -19.70
C ARG A 25 7.92 -63.22 -19.34
N ILE A 26 9.01 -63.26 -20.11
CA ILE A 26 10.20 -62.42 -19.88
C ILE A 26 9.86 -60.96 -20.21
N GLY A 27 9.23 -60.71 -21.33
CA GLY A 27 8.84 -59.37 -21.73
C GLY A 27 7.86 -58.69 -20.74
N ARG A 28 6.93 -59.43 -20.16
CA ARG A 28 6.05 -58.93 -19.09
C ARG A 28 6.82 -58.51 -17.84
N ARG A 29 7.81 -59.31 -17.40
CA ARG A 29 8.65 -58.97 -16.25
C ARG A 29 9.48 -57.72 -16.52
N VAL A 30 10.09 -57.62 -17.71
CA VAL A 30 10.85 -56.43 -18.11
C VAL A 30 9.96 -55.18 -18.10
N ASN A 31 8.76 -55.23 -18.67
CA ASN A 31 7.84 -54.12 -18.68
C ASN A 31 7.39 -53.71 -17.25
N GLN A 32 7.14 -54.70 -16.39
CA GLN A 32 6.79 -54.43 -14.98
C GLN A 32 7.95 -53.74 -14.23
N THR A 33 9.19 -54.20 -14.48
CA THR A 33 10.39 -53.58 -13.86
C THR A 33 10.59 -52.15 -14.35
N ILE A 34 10.49 -51.89 -15.66
CA ILE A 34 10.59 -50.55 -16.23
C ILE A 34 9.49 -49.63 -15.65
N LEU A 35 8.23 -50.11 -15.59
CA LEU A 35 7.13 -49.35 -15.02
C LEU A 35 7.37 -49.03 -13.55
N ALA A 36 7.88 -49.99 -12.75
CA ALA A 36 8.21 -49.78 -11.36
C ALA A 36 9.30 -48.71 -11.19
N PHE A 37 10.36 -48.74 -12.03
CA PHE A 37 11.40 -47.70 -12.04
C PHE A 37 10.85 -46.32 -12.41
N LEU A 38 9.98 -46.24 -13.40
CA LEU A 38 9.34 -44.97 -13.80
C LEU A 38 8.47 -44.42 -12.69
N CYS A 39 7.64 -45.26 -12.06
CA CYS A 39 6.84 -44.84 -10.91
C CYS A 39 7.71 -44.37 -9.74
N LEU A 40 8.76 -45.12 -9.43
CA LEU A 40 9.71 -44.73 -8.38
C LEU A 40 10.41 -43.39 -8.72
N GLY A 41 10.82 -43.20 -9.96
CA GLY A 41 11.43 -41.97 -10.45
C GLY A 41 10.47 -40.77 -10.31
N VAL A 42 9.21 -40.93 -10.73
CA VAL A 42 8.19 -39.89 -10.56
C VAL A 42 7.98 -39.57 -9.08
N CYS A 43 7.85 -40.58 -8.23
CA CYS A 43 7.69 -40.37 -6.79
C CYS A 43 8.88 -39.62 -6.19
N LEU A 44 10.10 -40.00 -6.51
CA LEU A 44 11.32 -39.32 -6.01
C LEU A 44 11.39 -37.88 -6.49
N LEU A 45 11.16 -37.64 -7.79
CA LEU A 45 11.16 -36.29 -8.34
C LEU A 45 10.06 -35.41 -7.73
N SER A 46 8.87 -35.99 -7.48
CA SER A 46 7.79 -35.28 -6.82
C SER A 46 8.15 -34.90 -5.36
N ILE A 47 8.81 -35.80 -4.62
CA ILE A 47 9.28 -35.52 -3.26
C ILE A 47 10.30 -34.37 -3.29
N VAL A 48 11.26 -34.41 -4.21
CA VAL A 48 12.27 -33.36 -4.36
C VAL A 48 11.61 -32.02 -4.71
N ALA A 49 10.71 -32.02 -5.69
CA ALA A 49 9.98 -30.80 -6.08
C ALA A 49 9.18 -30.19 -4.93
N ILE A 50 8.43 -31.03 -4.18
CA ILE A 50 7.68 -30.57 -3.00
C ILE A 50 8.61 -30.02 -1.92
N HIS A 51 9.77 -30.63 -1.74
CA HIS A 51 10.77 -30.15 -0.77
C HIS A 51 11.33 -28.80 -1.19
N GLU A 52 11.71 -28.63 -2.46
CA GLU A 52 12.20 -27.38 -3.03
C GLU A 52 11.15 -26.27 -2.95
N ASP A 53 9.90 -26.55 -3.34
CA ASP A 53 8.79 -25.60 -3.24
C ASP A 53 8.57 -25.10 -1.81
N ARG A 54 8.71 -25.99 -0.81
CA ARG A 54 8.57 -25.62 0.62
C ARG A 54 9.69 -24.74 1.12
N GLN A 55 10.86 -24.76 0.50
CA GLN A 55 11.99 -23.91 0.84
C GLN A 55 12.08 -22.63 0.00
N ASN A 56 11.37 -22.58 -1.09
CA ASN A 56 11.37 -21.44 -2.00
C ASN A 56 10.46 -20.32 -1.45
N THR A 57 11.09 -19.33 -0.81
CA THR A 57 10.39 -18.20 -0.19
C THR A 57 9.58 -17.38 -1.20
N SER A 58 10.05 -17.22 -2.44
CA SER A 58 9.35 -16.50 -3.50
C SER A 58 8.08 -17.25 -3.92
N TYR A 59 8.17 -18.57 -4.10
CA TYR A 59 7.01 -19.42 -4.41
C TYR A 59 5.95 -19.38 -3.29
N LEU A 60 6.38 -19.55 -2.03
CA LEU A 60 5.47 -19.51 -0.89
C LEU A 60 4.75 -18.17 -0.76
N ARG A 61 5.46 -17.07 -1.04
CA ARG A 61 4.87 -15.73 -1.07
C ARG A 61 3.85 -15.58 -2.19
N ALA A 62 4.22 -15.92 -3.43
CA ALA A 62 3.33 -15.83 -4.58
C ALA A 62 2.06 -16.68 -4.36
N ARG A 63 2.22 -17.88 -3.77
CA ARG A 63 1.09 -18.75 -3.41
C ARG A 63 0.19 -18.10 -2.35
N LYS A 64 0.78 -17.53 -1.28
CA LYS A 64 0.01 -16.85 -0.24
C LYS A 64 -0.76 -15.65 -0.81
N GLU A 65 -0.13 -14.88 -1.69
CA GLU A 65 -0.78 -13.77 -2.39
C GLU A 65 -1.96 -14.25 -3.23
N ALA A 66 -1.75 -15.28 -4.07
CA ALA A 66 -2.81 -15.87 -4.89
C ALA A 66 -3.97 -16.44 -4.03
N ASP A 67 -3.68 -17.11 -2.91
CA ASP A 67 -4.69 -17.60 -1.98
C ASP A 67 -5.48 -16.44 -1.32
N SER A 68 -4.80 -15.35 -0.98
CA SER A 68 -5.41 -14.12 -0.45
C SER A 68 -6.33 -13.46 -1.48
N GLU A 69 -5.87 -13.28 -2.70
CA GLU A 69 -6.68 -12.72 -3.80
C GLU A 69 -7.89 -13.60 -4.14
N ALA A 70 -7.71 -14.93 -4.17
CA ALA A 70 -8.80 -15.85 -4.39
C ALA A 70 -9.84 -15.80 -3.25
N SER A 71 -9.41 -15.55 -2.03
CA SER A 71 -10.31 -15.36 -0.88
C SER A 71 -11.07 -14.04 -1.00
N ARG A 72 -10.37 -12.97 -1.36
CA ARG A 72 -10.96 -11.65 -1.57
C ARG A 72 -11.96 -11.65 -2.72
N ALA A 73 -11.64 -12.30 -3.83
CA ALA A 73 -12.57 -12.45 -4.95
C ALA A 73 -13.88 -13.15 -4.56
N ARG A 74 -13.79 -14.20 -3.71
CA ARG A 74 -15.00 -14.89 -3.20
C ARG A 74 -15.82 -13.99 -2.27
N GLU A 75 -15.18 -13.22 -1.42
CA GLU A 75 -15.84 -12.25 -0.55
C GLU A 75 -16.59 -11.20 -1.37
N LEU A 76 -15.92 -10.58 -2.35
CA LEU A 76 -16.53 -9.58 -3.23
C LEU A 76 -17.68 -10.18 -4.06
N ALA A 77 -17.51 -11.38 -4.61
CA ALA A 77 -18.56 -12.08 -5.36
C ALA A 77 -19.79 -12.44 -4.49
N ALA A 78 -19.59 -12.65 -3.20
CA ALA A 78 -20.67 -12.93 -2.23
C ALA A 78 -21.31 -11.66 -1.66
N SER A 79 -20.78 -10.46 -1.98
CA SER A 79 -21.36 -9.19 -1.55
C SER A 79 -22.70 -8.91 -2.22
N LEU A 80 -23.44 -7.90 -1.73
CA LEU A 80 -24.74 -7.49 -2.29
C LEU A 80 -24.69 -7.13 -3.77
N ASN A 81 -23.55 -6.65 -4.26
CA ASN A 81 -23.37 -6.25 -5.65
C ASN A 81 -23.07 -7.47 -6.57
N GLY A 82 -22.70 -8.62 -6.00
CA GLY A 82 -22.41 -9.83 -6.76
C GLY A 82 -21.26 -9.68 -7.78
N ILE A 83 -21.27 -10.54 -8.79
CA ILE A 83 -20.30 -10.47 -9.88
C ILE A 83 -20.81 -9.48 -10.93
N PRO A 84 -20.03 -8.44 -11.30
CA PRO A 84 -20.44 -7.48 -12.31
C PRO A 84 -20.54 -8.11 -13.71
N GLN A 85 -21.27 -7.48 -14.62
CA GLN A 85 -21.43 -7.96 -15.99
C GLN A 85 -20.10 -8.07 -16.76
N SER A 86 -19.11 -7.27 -16.38
CA SER A 86 -17.73 -7.32 -16.91
C SER A 86 -16.95 -8.58 -16.50
N GLY A 87 -17.47 -9.37 -15.56
CA GLY A 87 -16.89 -10.64 -15.14
C GLY A 87 -16.15 -10.59 -13.80
N ALA A 88 -15.78 -11.77 -13.29
CA ALA A 88 -15.16 -11.90 -11.95
C ALA A 88 -13.77 -11.25 -11.84
N LEU A 89 -13.04 -11.10 -12.94
CA LEU A 89 -11.72 -10.47 -12.93
C LEU A 89 -11.80 -8.99 -12.54
N THR A 90 -12.87 -8.30 -12.94
CA THR A 90 -13.11 -6.88 -12.62
C THR A 90 -13.20 -6.66 -11.10
N LEU A 91 -13.71 -7.64 -10.34
CA LEU A 91 -13.79 -7.55 -8.89
C LEU A 91 -12.44 -7.24 -8.24
N LEU A 92 -11.36 -7.91 -8.70
CA LEU A 92 -10.02 -7.70 -8.15
C LEU A 92 -9.32 -6.47 -8.76
N LEU A 93 -9.63 -6.15 -10.02
CA LEU A 93 -9.02 -5.00 -10.70
C LEU A 93 -9.55 -3.66 -10.19
N GLU A 94 -10.76 -3.63 -9.66
CA GLU A 94 -11.41 -2.44 -9.10
C GLU A 94 -11.44 -2.44 -7.56
N ASP A 95 -10.81 -3.44 -6.91
CA ASP A 95 -10.77 -3.54 -5.46
C ASP A 95 -9.57 -2.78 -4.88
N PRO A 96 -9.79 -1.74 -4.05
CA PRO A 96 -8.72 -0.97 -3.44
C PRO A 96 -7.79 -1.83 -2.56
N GLN A 97 -8.35 -2.81 -1.84
CA GLN A 97 -7.57 -3.69 -0.96
C GLN A 97 -6.63 -4.63 -1.72
N THR A 98 -6.94 -4.93 -2.98
CA THR A 98 -6.08 -5.75 -3.86
C THR A 98 -5.12 -4.90 -4.67
N GLN A 99 -5.59 -3.82 -5.28
CA GLN A 99 -4.79 -3.01 -6.20
C GLN A 99 -3.98 -1.91 -5.50
N GLY A 100 -4.53 -1.29 -4.46
CA GLY A 100 -3.86 -0.21 -3.73
C GLY A 100 -2.45 -0.57 -3.28
N PRO A 101 -2.23 -1.70 -2.55
CA PRO A 101 -0.89 -2.14 -2.15
C PRO A 101 0.07 -2.38 -3.31
N LYS A 102 -0.43 -2.88 -4.45
CA LYS A 102 0.39 -3.15 -5.64
C LYS A 102 0.84 -1.86 -6.31
N LEU A 103 -0.12 -0.95 -6.54
CA LEU A 103 0.17 0.36 -7.12
C LEU A 103 1.08 1.19 -6.22
N PHE A 104 0.86 1.15 -4.90
CA PHE A 104 1.75 1.80 -3.93
C PHE A 104 3.17 1.24 -4.00
N ALA A 105 3.32 -0.09 -4.02
CA ALA A 105 4.63 -0.74 -4.12
C ALA A 105 5.37 -0.37 -5.41
N GLU A 106 4.65 -0.20 -6.51
CA GLU A 106 5.22 0.10 -7.83
C GLU A 106 5.60 1.58 -7.98
N HIS A 107 4.76 2.50 -7.47
CA HIS A 107 4.89 3.92 -7.78
C HIS A 107 5.28 4.80 -6.58
N CYS A 108 5.02 4.37 -5.34
CA CYS A 108 5.18 5.20 -4.15
C CYS A 108 6.30 4.72 -3.22
N SER A 109 6.57 3.39 -3.17
CA SER A 109 7.46 2.79 -2.18
C SER A 109 8.94 3.15 -2.36
N SER A 110 9.33 3.73 -3.49
CA SER A 110 10.69 4.27 -3.69
C SER A 110 10.97 5.44 -2.72
N CYS A 111 9.96 6.25 -2.40
CA CYS A 111 10.06 7.39 -1.51
C CYS A 111 9.33 7.17 -0.18
N HIS A 112 8.09 6.72 -0.22
CA HIS A 112 7.23 6.49 0.94
C HIS A 112 7.37 5.09 1.52
N ARG A 113 6.90 4.93 2.77
CA ARG A 113 6.65 3.63 3.40
C ARG A 113 5.18 3.53 3.81
N TYR A 114 4.75 2.32 4.01
CA TYR A 114 3.48 1.98 4.65
C TYR A 114 3.76 1.01 5.79
N ASP A 115 3.73 1.50 7.02
CA ASP A 115 4.16 0.75 8.22
C ASP A 115 5.62 0.23 8.08
N GLY A 116 6.53 1.10 7.62
CA GLY A 116 7.94 0.79 7.39
C GLY A 116 8.24 -0.12 6.20
N ARG A 117 7.26 -0.43 5.34
CA ARG A 117 7.34 -1.42 4.26
C ARG A 117 6.85 -0.84 2.93
N ASP A 118 6.90 -1.67 1.88
CA ASP A 118 6.51 -1.32 0.51
C ASP A 118 4.99 -1.27 0.23
N GLY A 119 4.15 -1.42 1.25
CA GLY A 119 2.69 -1.56 1.08
C GLY A 119 2.21 -3.00 0.89
N ARG A 120 3.05 -3.89 0.35
CA ARG A 120 2.79 -5.35 0.24
C ARG A 120 3.42 -6.15 1.39
N GLY A 121 4.01 -5.46 2.37
CA GLY A 121 4.64 -6.06 3.54
C GLY A 121 6.08 -6.51 3.33
N LEU A 122 6.75 -6.08 2.22
CA LEU A 122 8.15 -6.37 2.00
C LEU A 122 9.03 -5.27 2.59
N PRO A 123 10.21 -5.63 3.12
CA PRO A 123 11.19 -4.64 3.51
C PRO A 123 11.71 -3.90 2.27
N VAL A 124 12.02 -2.62 2.43
CA VAL A 124 12.70 -1.80 1.43
C VAL A 124 14.07 -1.44 2.01
N GLU A 125 15.13 -1.72 1.28
CA GLU A 125 16.50 -1.53 1.77
C GLU A 125 16.93 -0.06 1.82
N GLU A 126 16.43 0.73 0.86
CA GLU A 126 16.74 2.17 0.79
C GLU A 126 16.00 2.95 1.88
N ALA A 127 16.65 3.99 2.39
CA ALA A 127 16.01 4.89 3.35
C ALA A 127 14.83 5.63 2.68
N PRO A 128 13.71 5.85 3.39
CA PRO A 128 12.61 6.63 2.85
C PRO A 128 13.04 8.08 2.64
N SER A 129 12.56 8.72 1.59
CA SER A 129 12.78 10.15 1.34
C SER A 129 11.50 10.97 1.49
N ALA A 130 10.43 10.36 1.95
CA ALA A 130 9.14 10.95 2.27
C ALA A 130 8.50 10.24 3.46
N SER A 131 7.47 10.85 4.06
CA SER A 131 6.81 10.31 5.27
C SER A 131 6.16 8.96 5.04
N ASP A 132 6.08 8.15 6.12
CA ASP A 132 5.29 6.92 6.16
C ASP A 132 3.79 7.26 6.14
N LEU A 133 3.05 6.60 5.28
CA LEU A 133 1.64 6.88 5.02
C LEU A 133 0.68 5.93 5.74
N ALA A 134 1.16 5.01 6.57
CA ALA A 134 0.28 4.15 7.36
C ALA A 134 -0.54 4.97 8.36
N GLY A 135 -1.87 4.93 8.21
CA GLY A 135 -2.78 5.70 9.04
C GLY A 135 -2.73 7.22 8.81
N PHE A 136 -2.26 7.66 7.65
CA PHE A 136 -2.19 9.08 7.26
C PHE A 136 -3.48 9.83 7.62
N ALA A 137 -3.33 11.05 8.13
CA ALA A 137 -4.40 11.93 8.60
C ALA A 137 -5.27 11.38 9.75
N SER A 138 -4.94 10.22 10.33
CA SER A 138 -5.58 9.79 11.56
C SER A 138 -5.10 10.63 12.75
N ARG A 139 -5.91 10.68 13.84
CA ARG A 139 -5.51 11.36 15.09
C ARG A 139 -4.16 10.85 15.61
N THR A 140 -3.88 9.56 15.49
CA THR A 140 -2.61 8.96 15.91
C THR A 140 -1.46 9.42 15.04
N TRP A 141 -1.64 9.38 13.71
CA TRP A 141 -0.64 9.85 12.77
C TRP A 141 -0.33 11.33 12.95
N LEU A 142 -1.37 12.17 13.10
CA LEU A 142 -1.22 13.62 13.33
C LEU A 142 -0.49 13.93 14.63
N ARG A 143 -0.81 13.22 15.74
CA ARG A 143 -0.08 13.39 17.00
C ARG A 143 1.40 13.06 16.88
N GLN A 144 1.73 12.02 16.12
CA GLN A 144 3.12 11.66 15.88
C GLN A 144 3.81 12.68 14.97
N PHE A 145 3.15 13.09 13.89
CA PHE A 145 3.67 14.09 12.97
C PHE A 145 3.94 15.43 13.67
N LEU A 146 3.03 15.91 14.52
CA LEU A 146 3.15 17.17 15.27
C LEU A 146 3.94 17.02 16.60
N SER A 147 4.63 15.90 16.79
CA SER A 147 5.43 15.65 17.98
C SER A 147 6.90 16.00 17.76
N PRO A 148 7.51 16.85 18.64
CA PRO A 148 8.94 17.14 18.59
C PRO A 148 9.83 15.88 18.64
N ASP A 149 9.38 14.83 19.35
CA ASP A 149 10.13 13.58 19.49
C ASP A 149 10.09 12.70 18.22
N HIS A 150 9.11 12.93 17.32
CA HIS A 150 8.87 12.03 16.19
C HIS A 150 9.15 12.66 14.83
N ILE A 151 8.97 13.98 14.66
CA ILE A 151 9.04 14.65 13.35
C ILE A 151 10.37 14.38 12.61
N LEU A 152 11.49 14.34 13.32
CA LEU A 152 12.81 14.08 12.75
C LEU A 152 13.18 12.58 12.71
N THR A 153 12.22 11.68 12.93
CA THR A 153 12.44 10.25 12.72
C THR A 153 12.32 9.86 11.25
N PRO A 154 12.82 8.67 10.85
CA PRO A 154 12.66 8.18 9.48
C PRO A 154 11.20 7.98 9.03
N ALA A 155 10.26 7.89 9.97
CA ALA A 155 8.84 7.78 9.66
C ALA A 155 8.22 9.10 9.16
N PHE A 156 8.90 10.24 9.39
CA PHE A 156 8.42 11.57 8.98
C PHE A 156 9.51 12.32 8.22
N PHE A 157 10.04 13.41 8.74
CA PHE A 157 10.96 14.27 8.00
C PHE A 157 12.44 13.90 8.10
N GLY A 158 12.83 12.94 8.95
CA GLY A 158 14.24 12.67 9.26
C GLY A 158 15.13 12.35 8.07
N HIS A 159 14.60 11.86 6.96
CA HIS A 159 15.33 11.57 5.72
C HIS A 159 14.83 12.38 4.52
N THR A 160 13.97 13.38 4.76
CA THR A 160 13.43 14.23 3.70
C THR A 160 14.23 15.51 3.54
N SER A 161 14.01 16.24 2.45
CA SER A 161 14.52 17.61 2.24
C SER A 161 13.93 18.60 3.27
N PHE A 162 12.78 18.28 3.85
CA PHE A 162 12.05 19.13 4.80
C PHE A 162 12.53 19.02 6.25
N LYS A 163 13.54 18.18 6.55
CA LYS A 163 14.05 17.97 7.93
C LYS A 163 14.57 19.25 8.60
N ASP A 164 15.09 20.18 7.80
CA ASP A 164 15.60 21.47 8.25
C ASP A 164 14.68 22.64 7.80
N GLY A 165 13.43 22.32 7.37
CA GLY A 165 12.46 23.30 6.89
C GLY A 165 11.65 23.93 8.01
N GLU A 166 10.82 24.91 7.66
CA GLU A 166 10.05 25.72 8.60
C GLU A 166 9.07 24.90 9.44
N MET A 167 8.37 23.92 8.82
CA MET A 167 7.47 23.04 9.59
C MET A 167 8.20 22.19 10.62
N ALA A 168 9.39 21.67 10.29
CA ALA A 168 10.20 20.92 11.26
C ALA A 168 10.68 21.82 12.41
N THR A 169 11.10 23.04 12.09
CA THR A 169 11.49 24.06 13.10
C THR A 169 10.31 24.45 13.97
N PHE A 170 9.15 24.71 13.40
CA PHE A 170 7.92 25.01 14.15
C PHE A 170 7.58 23.90 15.16
N ILE A 171 7.68 22.64 14.74
CA ILE A 171 7.39 21.51 15.63
C ILE A 171 8.45 21.39 16.74
N THR A 172 9.74 21.46 16.39
CA THR A 172 10.83 21.21 17.35
C THR A 172 11.12 22.38 18.30
N GLU A 173 10.76 23.61 17.93
CA GLU A 173 10.99 24.80 18.75
C GLU A 173 9.69 25.35 19.33
N THR A 174 8.68 25.62 18.48
CA THR A 174 7.43 26.27 18.91
C THR A 174 6.52 25.31 19.66
N ILE A 175 6.14 24.18 19.05
CA ILE A 175 5.28 23.18 19.71
C ILE A 175 5.97 22.59 20.94
N ALA A 176 7.28 22.38 20.90
CA ALA A 176 8.04 21.90 22.08
C ALA A 176 7.92 22.81 23.28
N SER A 177 7.77 24.12 23.05
CA SER A 177 7.64 25.13 24.10
C SER A 177 6.22 25.34 24.63
N PHE A 178 5.20 24.69 24.03
CA PHE A 178 3.80 24.85 24.40
C PHE A 178 3.54 24.46 25.86
N ASP A 179 2.82 25.35 26.57
CA ASP A 179 2.27 25.07 27.88
C ASP A 179 1.06 24.10 27.80
N SER A 180 0.45 23.80 28.93
CA SER A 180 -0.69 22.88 29.01
C SER A 180 -1.90 23.35 28.21
N GLN A 181 -2.17 24.65 28.16
CA GLN A 181 -3.29 25.23 27.42
C GLN A 181 -3.07 25.11 25.91
N LYS A 182 -1.90 25.52 25.44
CA LYS A 182 -1.51 25.41 24.02
C LYS A 182 -1.49 23.95 23.55
N ARG A 183 -1.04 23.02 24.38
CA ARG A 183 -1.09 21.57 24.05
C ARG A 183 -2.52 21.06 23.94
N GLN A 184 -3.45 21.54 24.76
CA GLN A 184 -4.85 21.21 24.61
C GLN A 184 -5.42 21.78 23.31
N GLN A 185 -5.11 23.02 22.96
CA GLN A 185 -5.50 23.62 21.68
C GLN A 185 -4.95 22.84 20.48
N LEU A 186 -3.71 22.37 20.54
CA LEU A 186 -3.12 21.52 19.51
C LEU A 186 -3.87 20.18 19.36
N GLU A 187 -4.30 19.56 20.46
CA GLU A 187 -5.15 18.36 20.40
C GLU A 187 -6.50 18.65 19.73
N GLU A 188 -7.08 19.81 19.94
CA GLU A 188 -8.32 20.23 19.28
C GLU A 188 -8.09 20.44 17.75
N VAL A 189 -6.95 21.03 17.34
CA VAL A 189 -6.54 21.13 15.93
C VAL A 189 -6.39 19.72 15.31
N ILE A 190 -5.75 18.78 15.99
CA ILE A 190 -5.63 17.39 15.54
C ILE A 190 -7.01 16.76 15.33
N HIS A 191 -7.97 17.00 16.22
CA HIS A 191 -9.32 16.49 16.07
C HIS A 191 -10.02 17.09 14.85
N ILE A 192 -9.86 18.40 14.61
CA ILE A 192 -10.43 19.07 13.44
C ILE A 192 -9.84 18.52 12.14
N LEU A 193 -8.51 18.44 12.03
CA LEU A 193 -7.83 17.90 10.85
C LEU A 193 -8.22 16.44 10.58
N SER A 194 -8.32 15.64 11.64
CA SER A 194 -8.78 14.26 11.54
C SER A 194 -10.24 14.17 11.05
N ALA A 195 -11.08 15.11 11.46
CA ALA A 195 -12.46 15.19 10.99
C ALA A 195 -12.56 15.62 9.52
N GLU A 196 -11.72 16.54 9.05
CA GLU A 196 -11.59 16.88 7.62
C GLU A 196 -11.24 15.65 6.77
N ALA A 197 -10.37 14.78 7.29
CA ALA A 197 -9.96 13.56 6.61
C ALA A 197 -11.12 12.56 6.40
N GLN A 198 -12.15 12.58 7.22
CA GLN A 198 -13.33 11.68 7.12
C GLN A 198 -12.97 10.19 7.00
N LEU A 199 -11.97 9.73 7.75
CA LEU A 199 -11.50 8.33 7.68
C LEU A 199 -12.58 7.38 8.19
N PRO A 200 -12.94 6.31 7.44
CA PRO A 200 -13.99 5.37 7.86
C PRO A 200 -13.75 4.76 9.25
N ALA A 201 -12.49 4.43 9.56
CA ALA A 201 -12.09 3.86 10.85
C ALA A 201 -12.31 4.79 12.04
N GLN A 202 -12.38 6.12 11.82
CA GLN A 202 -12.54 7.13 12.87
C GLN A 202 -13.94 7.74 12.93
N LYS A 203 -14.84 7.39 12.02
CA LYS A 203 -16.19 7.97 11.93
C LYS A 203 -16.95 7.93 13.26
N HIS A 204 -16.78 6.87 14.05
CA HIS A 204 -17.43 6.75 15.35
C HIS A 204 -16.83 7.72 16.39
N LEU A 205 -15.51 7.96 16.35
CA LEU A 205 -14.83 8.93 17.22
C LEU A 205 -15.28 10.35 16.87
N GLU A 206 -15.35 10.67 15.59
CA GLU A 206 -15.78 11.99 15.11
C GLU A 206 -17.25 12.27 15.42
N THR A 207 -18.10 11.24 15.54
CA THR A 207 -19.51 11.40 15.92
C THR A 207 -19.72 11.50 17.43
N SER A 208 -18.91 10.81 18.23
CA SER A 208 -19.01 10.81 19.69
C SER A 208 -18.38 12.02 20.35
N ASP A 209 -17.36 12.60 19.74
CA ASP A 209 -16.60 13.72 20.26
C ASP A 209 -17.13 15.04 19.69
N ALA A 210 -18.27 15.50 20.24
CA ALA A 210 -18.97 16.69 19.74
C ALA A 210 -18.36 18.02 20.21
N ALA A 211 -17.43 18.01 21.17
CA ALA A 211 -16.88 19.21 21.77
C ALA A 211 -16.16 20.10 20.75
N TRP A 212 -15.39 19.52 19.84
CA TRP A 212 -14.68 20.26 18.78
C TRP A 212 -15.57 20.99 17.78
N ARG A 213 -16.85 20.59 17.66
CA ARG A 213 -17.81 21.22 16.73
C ARG A 213 -18.28 22.61 17.16
N SER A 214 -18.15 22.92 18.45
CA SER A 214 -18.51 24.21 19.03
C SER A 214 -17.35 25.20 19.12
N VAL A 215 -16.13 24.79 18.73
CA VAL A 215 -14.95 25.64 18.74
C VAL A 215 -14.92 26.50 17.48
N ASP A 216 -14.51 27.74 17.63
CA ASP A 216 -14.16 28.61 16.51
C ASP A 216 -12.86 28.09 15.91
N ARG A 217 -12.98 27.41 14.76
CA ARG A 217 -11.86 26.70 14.13
C ARG A 217 -10.79 27.66 13.62
N ASP A 218 -11.24 28.76 13.01
CA ASP A 218 -10.33 29.73 12.41
C ASP A 218 -9.51 30.42 13.49
N ALA A 219 -10.16 30.83 14.60
CA ALA A 219 -9.50 31.37 15.73
C ALA A 219 -8.50 30.39 16.38
N LEU A 220 -8.86 29.09 16.47
CA LEU A 220 -8.01 28.06 17.03
C LEU A 220 -6.75 27.81 16.19
N PHE A 221 -6.90 27.70 14.86
CA PHE A 221 -5.77 27.51 13.94
C PHE A 221 -4.82 28.71 13.96
N TYR A 222 -5.37 29.92 14.06
CA TYR A 222 -4.60 31.15 14.26
C TYR A 222 -3.86 31.15 15.61
N GLU A 223 -4.54 30.83 16.70
CA GLU A 223 -3.93 30.83 18.03
C GLU A 223 -2.81 29.81 18.20
N VAL A 224 -2.92 28.66 17.54
CA VAL A 224 -1.86 27.62 17.51
C VAL A 224 -0.73 27.99 16.56
N GLY A 225 -0.95 28.90 15.61
CA GLY A 225 0.03 29.38 14.63
C GLY A 225 0.03 28.64 13.30
N CYS A 226 -0.97 27.80 13.02
CA CYS A 226 -1.03 27.04 11.78
C CYS A 226 -1.27 27.92 10.55
N THR A 227 -2.07 28.97 10.71
CA THR A 227 -2.45 29.90 9.63
C THR A 227 -1.37 30.90 9.25
N GLU A 228 -0.21 30.86 9.92
CA GLU A 228 0.96 31.66 9.51
C GLU A 228 1.54 31.16 8.17
N CYS A 229 1.29 29.86 7.82
CA CYS A 229 1.80 29.23 6.61
C CYS A 229 0.73 28.49 5.83
N HIS A 230 -0.28 27.90 6.52
CA HIS A 230 -1.31 27.05 5.91
C HIS A 230 -2.65 27.79 5.74
N GLY A 231 -3.31 27.61 4.61
CA GLY A 231 -4.72 27.94 4.43
C GLY A 231 -5.61 26.93 5.16
N PHE A 232 -6.77 27.43 5.66
CA PHE A 232 -7.79 26.58 6.26
C PHE A 232 -9.17 27.27 6.16
N HIS A 233 -10.01 26.82 5.22
CA HIS A 233 -11.36 27.37 4.97
C HIS A 233 -11.43 28.86 4.62
N PHE A 234 -10.31 29.48 4.24
CA PHE A 234 -10.28 30.86 3.73
C PHE A 234 -9.43 30.89 2.45
N GLU A 235 -9.74 31.84 1.59
CA GLU A 235 -8.99 32.07 0.36
C GLU A 235 -7.78 32.96 0.72
N ASP A 236 -6.57 32.37 0.66
CA ASP A 236 -5.32 33.11 0.66
C ASP A 236 -4.59 32.76 -0.62
N GLU A 237 -4.15 33.75 -1.37
CA GLU A 237 -3.50 33.56 -2.69
C GLU A 237 -2.00 33.27 -2.57
N ASP A 238 -1.39 33.54 -1.40
CA ASP A 238 0.06 33.39 -1.18
C ASP A 238 0.33 32.46 0.02
N LEU A 239 0.09 31.15 -0.15
CA LEU A 239 0.38 30.17 0.90
C LEU A 239 1.82 29.64 0.77
N ASP A 240 2.55 29.63 1.88
CA ASP A 240 3.91 29.07 1.96
C ASP A 240 3.89 27.54 2.20
N ALA A 241 2.70 26.95 2.47
CA ALA A 241 2.53 25.54 2.78
C ALA A 241 1.16 25.04 2.26
N PRO A 242 0.95 23.70 2.16
CA PRO A 242 -0.30 23.15 1.66
C PRO A 242 -1.55 23.63 2.36
N ASP A 243 -2.60 23.94 1.60
CA ASP A 243 -3.95 24.21 2.12
C ASP A 243 -4.50 22.97 2.85
N LEU A 244 -4.90 23.18 4.12
CA LEU A 244 -5.43 22.15 5.00
C LEU A 244 -6.96 21.96 4.87
N THR A 245 -7.62 22.74 4.01
CA THR A 245 -9.05 22.59 3.76
C THR A 245 -9.35 21.23 3.14
N GLY A 246 -10.12 20.39 3.86
CA GLY A 246 -10.39 19.02 3.46
C GLY A 246 -9.19 18.08 3.61
N TYR A 247 -8.18 18.44 4.39
CA TYR A 247 -6.94 17.69 4.59
C TYR A 247 -7.18 16.19 4.81
N GLY A 248 -6.53 15.36 3.98
CA GLY A 248 -6.62 13.91 4.07
C GLY A 248 -7.98 13.33 3.63
N SER A 249 -8.94 14.17 3.17
CA SER A 249 -10.16 13.68 2.53
C SER A 249 -9.84 12.93 1.25
N ARG A 250 -10.81 12.16 0.74
CA ARG A 250 -10.62 11.41 -0.52
C ARG A 250 -10.27 12.35 -1.68
N GLU A 251 -11.01 13.43 -1.80
CA GLU A 251 -10.86 14.44 -2.84
C GLU A 251 -9.51 15.14 -2.70
N TRP A 252 -9.16 15.57 -1.50
CA TRP A 252 -7.87 16.23 -1.23
C TRP A 252 -6.69 15.35 -1.62
N LEU A 253 -6.73 14.05 -1.28
CA LEU A 253 -5.65 13.10 -1.62
C LEU A 253 -5.59 12.81 -3.12
N ILE A 254 -6.73 12.72 -3.80
CA ILE A 254 -6.77 12.55 -5.27
C ILE A 254 -6.14 13.76 -5.94
N ASP A 255 -6.53 14.97 -5.55
CA ASP A 255 -5.98 16.20 -6.11
C ASP A 255 -4.47 16.32 -5.84
N PHE A 256 -4.06 16.04 -4.59
CA PHE A 256 -2.66 16.08 -4.19
C PHE A 256 -1.78 15.11 -4.98
N ILE A 257 -2.18 13.85 -5.12
CA ILE A 257 -1.42 12.85 -5.89
C ILE A 257 -1.45 13.19 -7.39
N SER A 258 -2.55 13.76 -7.87
CA SER A 258 -2.69 14.15 -9.27
C SER A 258 -1.70 15.23 -9.67
N ASN A 259 -1.54 16.28 -8.85
CA ASN A 259 -0.59 17.35 -9.04
C ASN A 259 -0.14 17.99 -7.71
N PRO A 260 0.92 17.47 -7.07
CA PRO A 260 1.46 18.04 -5.83
C PRO A 260 2.10 19.42 -6.01
N SER A 261 2.43 19.81 -7.24
CA SER A 261 3.01 21.11 -7.58
C SER A 261 1.96 22.19 -7.86
N SER A 262 0.67 21.92 -7.64
CA SER A 262 -0.34 22.98 -7.71
C SER A 262 -0.14 24.00 -6.58
N GLU A 263 -0.56 25.25 -6.79
CA GLU A 263 -0.47 26.35 -5.80
C GLU A 263 -1.18 26.02 -4.49
N ARG A 264 -2.23 25.20 -4.53
CA ARG A 264 -2.95 24.69 -3.35
C ARG A 264 -2.08 23.81 -2.46
N PHE A 265 -1.03 23.20 -2.98
CA PHE A 265 -0.19 22.25 -2.25
C PHE A 265 1.23 22.78 -2.07
N TYR A 266 2.21 22.20 -2.73
CA TYR A 266 3.60 22.59 -2.55
C TYR A 266 4.09 23.63 -3.56
N GLY A 267 3.36 23.87 -4.66
CA GLY A 267 3.80 24.80 -5.68
C GLY A 267 5.21 24.49 -6.17
N GLU A 268 6.04 25.52 -6.22
CA GLU A 268 7.46 25.42 -6.59
C GLU A 268 8.34 24.73 -5.52
N GLN A 269 7.82 24.54 -4.30
CA GLN A 269 8.52 23.86 -3.21
C GLN A 269 8.42 22.33 -3.29
N ASN A 270 7.64 21.78 -4.23
CA ASN A 270 7.60 20.35 -4.46
C ASN A 270 8.97 19.84 -4.93
N ASP A 271 9.62 19.01 -4.11
CA ASP A 271 11.00 18.61 -4.37
C ASP A 271 11.09 17.47 -5.40
N ARG A 272 10.25 16.47 -5.34
CA ARG A 272 10.40 15.26 -6.17
C ARG A 272 9.15 14.43 -6.40
N MET A 273 8.02 14.72 -5.76
CA MET A 273 6.80 13.94 -5.96
C MET A 273 6.25 14.24 -7.37
N PRO A 274 6.12 13.23 -8.27
CA PRO A 274 5.61 13.47 -9.62
C PRO A 274 4.15 13.92 -9.61
N ALA A 275 3.75 14.69 -10.61
CA ALA A 275 2.36 15.00 -10.90
C ALA A 275 1.73 13.79 -11.64
N TYR A 276 1.36 12.76 -10.89
CA TYR A 276 1.06 11.43 -11.42
C TYR A 276 0.00 11.39 -12.51
N LEU A 277 -1.03 12.23 -12.42
CA LEU A 277 -2.08 12.32 -13.43
C LEU A 277 -1.62 13.14 -14.64
N GLU A 278 -1.01 14.31 -14.41
CA GLU A 278 -0.60 15.22 -15.47
C GLU A 278 0.55 14.63 -16.30
N GLU A 279 1.48 13.93 -15.67
CA GLU A 279 2.59 13.23 -16.35
C GLU A 279 2.14 11.90 -16.98
N GLY A 280 0.89 11.48 -16.77
CA GLY A 280 0.34 10.23 -17.33
C GLY A 280 0.96 8.96 -16.73
N ILE A 281 1.55 9.04 -15.53
CA ILE A 281 2.13 7.89 -14.81
C ILE A 281 1.01 7.00 -14.27
N LEU A 282 -0.04 7.60 -13.70
CA LEU A 282 -1.23 6.94 -13.21
C LEU A 282 -2.48 7.61 -13.81
N ASN A 283 -3.50 6.81 -14.10
CA ASN A 283 -4.82 7.34 -14.42
C ASN A 283 -5.64 7.60 -13.14
N GLN A 284 -6.72 8.35 -13.26
CA GLN A 284 -7.57 8.72 -12.13
C GLN A 284 -8.14 7.51 -11.36
N GLY A 285 -8.45 6.41 -12.05
CA GLY A 285 -8.93 5.17 -11.42
C GLY A 285 -7.85 4.54 -10.53
N GLN A 286 -6.60 4.50 -11.00
CA GLN A 286 -5.47 3.98 -10.23
C GLN A 286 -5.16 4.86 -9.00
N ILE A 287 -5.20 6.19 -9.16
CA ILE A 287 -5.05 7.13 -8.03
C ILE A 287 -6.17 6.89 -7.00
N SER A 288 -7.41 6.74 -7.46
CA SER A 288 -8.55 6.44 -6.58
C SER A 288 -8.35 5.14 -5.79
N LEU A 289 -7.84 4.08 -6.42
CA LEU A 289 -7.56 2.80 -5.75
C LEU A 289 -6.48 2.93 -4.68
N ILE A 290 -5.42 3.70 -4.93
CA ILE A 290 -4.38 3.99 -3.93
C ILE A 290 -4.98 4.76 -2.75
N VAL A 291 -5.74 5.82 -3.04
CA VAL A 291 -6.36 6.69 -2.02
C VAL A 291 -7.35 5.90 -1.17
N ASP A 292 -8.25 5.14 -1.79
CA ASP A 292 -9.25 4.34 -1.08
C ASP A 292 -8.58 3.30 -0.18
N TRP A 293 -7.50 2.67 -0.63
CA TRP A 293 -6.70 1.76 0.19
C TRP A 293 -6.00 2.47 1.36
N LEU A 294 -5.31 3.61 1.13
CA LEU A 294 -4.65 4.38 2.18
C LEU A 294 -5.63 4.82 3.27
N ARG A 295 -6.88 5.08 2.89
CA ARG A 295 -7.96 5.50 3.79
C ARG A 295 -8.67 4.33 4.48
N GLY A 296 -8.35 3.07 4.12
CA GLY A 296 -8.95 1.86 4.70
C GLY A 296 -10.37 1.59 4.20
N GLN A 297 -10.66 1.94 2.96
CA GLN A 297 -11.96 1.72 2.30
C GLN A 297 -12.01 0.39 1.55
#